data_8d3148ab4fd6a71859909d8ba12296e0
#
_entry.id   8d3148ab4fd6a71859909d8ba12296e0
#
_cell.length_a   1.000
_cell.length_b   1.000
_cell.length_c   1.000
_cell.angle_alpha   90.00
_cell.angle_beta   90.00
_cell.angle_gamma   90.00
#
_symmetry.space_group_name_H-M   'P 1'
#
loop_
_entity.id
_entity.type
_entity.pdbx_description
1 polymer ?
#
loop_
_entity_poly.entity_id
_entity_poly.type
_entity_poly.pdbx_seq_one_letter_code
_entity_poly.pdbx_strand_id
1 'polypeptide(L)'
;MNRRVMAVTATAVMSMSGFAVPAMADEEEAVSIQISAPITSMDPLIGGDSTNVAVISNTMEGLFVVDADGQIQNGLCDSYEVSDDQKTYTFHIRDNAKWSDGTPVTAQDFEYAWKRNATAQGDYSTFTYQIEMA
;
A
#
# COMPACT_ATOMS: atom_id res chain seq x y z
N MET A 1 7.83 15.64 0.04
CA MET A 1 7.45 16.64 -0.99
C MET A 1 6.23 16.12 -1.71
N ASN A 2 5.02 16.60 -1.32
CA ASN A 2 3.75 16.05 -1.80
C ASN A 2 3.54 16.39 -3.28
N ARG A 3 3.66 15.41 -4.15
CA ARG A 3 3.23 15.56 -5.56
C ARG A 3 1.71 15.34 -5.62
N ARG A 4 0.96 16.43 -5.56
CA ARG A 4 -0.47 16.42 -5.88
C ARG A 4 -0.60 16.30 -7.41
N VAL A 5 -1.12 15.17 -7.88
CA VAL A 5 -1.54 15.04 -9.28
C VAL A 5 -2.92 15.67 -9.38
N MET A 6 -3.02 16.86 -9.97
CA MET A 6 -4.29 17.49 -10.29
C MET A 6 -4.84 16.91 -11.62
N ALA A 7 -5.93 16.21 -11.57
CA ALA A 7 -6.75 15.96 -12.76
C ALA A 7 -7.77 17.09 -12.90
N VAL A 8 -7.60 17.93 -13.91
CA VAL A 8 -8.56 18.99 -14.26
C VAL A 8 -9.57 18.41 -15.23
N THR A 9 -10.78 18.12 -14.76
CA THR A 9 -11.93 17.86 -15.64
C THR A 9 -12.59 19.17 -15.98
N ALA A 10 -12.42 19.63 -17.22
CA ALA A 10 -13.14 20.78 -17.73
C ALA A 10 -14.58 20.36 -18.10
N THR A 11 -15.55 20.71 -17.27
CA THR A 11 -16.97 20.57 -17.59
C THR A 11 -17.46 21.85 -18.30
N ALA A 12 -17.81 21.75 -19.56
CA ALA A 12 -18.45 22.83 -20.29
C ALA A 12 -19.89 22.99 -19.78
N VAL A 13 -20.19 24.11 -19.12
CA VAL A 13 -21.53 24.48 -18.69
C VAL A 13 -22.18 25.34 -19.77
N MET A 14 -23.19 24.80 -20.44
CA MET A 14 -24.14 25.60 -21.23
C MET A 14 -25.06 26.37 -20.28
N SER A 15 -25.00 27.69 -20.36
CA SER A 15 -25.87 28.61 -19.63
C SER A 15 -27.29 28.55 -20.11
N MET A 16 -28.22 28.05 -19.31
CA MET A 16 -29.62 28.44 -19.37
C MET A 16 -30.04 29.03 -18.03
N SER A 17 -30.65 30.18 -18.12
CA SER A 17 -31.03 31.13 -17.10
C SER A 17 -31.80 30.54 -15.90
N GLY A 18 -31.35 30.90 -14.69
CA GLY A 18 -32.22 31.21 -13.58
C GLY A 18 -32.70 30.06 -12.74
N PHE A 19 -31.83 29.65 -11.82
CA PHE A 19 -32.09 29.34 -10.38
C PHE A 19 -30.75 29.01 -9.76
N ALA A 20 -30.28 29.92 -8.90
CA ALA A 20 -29.06 29.62 -8.10
C ALA A 20 -29.41 28.55 -7.05
N VAL A 21 -29.06 27.34 -7.33
CA VAL A 21 -28.94 26.30 -6.29
C VAL A 21 -27.55 26.48 -5.67
N PRO A 22 -27.42 26.66 -4.34
CA PRO A 22 -26.11 26.64 -3.72
C PRO A 22 -25.58 25.22 -3.85
N ALA A 23 -24.64 25.02 -4.76
CA ALA A 23 -23.85 23.81 -4.83
C ALA A 23 -22.87 23.82 -3.64
N MET A 24 -23.33 23.35 -2.50
CA MET A 24 -22.48 22.80 -1.46
C MET A 24 -22.32 21.31 -1.76
N ALA A 25 -21.54 21.00 -2.78
CA ALA A 25 -20.91 19.71 -2.89
C ALA A 25 -19.48 19.91 -2.40
N ASP A 26 -19.16 19.37 -1.23
CA ASP A 26 -17.78 19.00 -0.95
C ASP A 26 -17.37 18.08 -2.10
N GLU A 27 -16.57 18.58 -3.04
CA GLU A 27 -15.95 17.73 -4.05
C GLU A 27 -14.96 16.85 -3.30
N GLU A 28 -15.35 15.63 -2.98
CA GLU A 28 -14.40 14.59 -2.61
C GLU A 28 -13.38 14.49 -3.75
N GLU A 29 -12.11 14.79 -3.48
CA GLU A 29 -11.03 14.59 -4.43
C GLU A 29 -10.93 13.08 -4.73
N ALA A 30 -11.62 12.63 -5.77
CA ALA A 30 -11.61 11.24 -6.20
C ALA A 30 -10.48 11.02 -7.22
N VAL A 31 -9.63 10.04 -6.93
CA VAL A 31 -8.63 9.55 -7.89
C VAL A 31 -9.20 8.32 -8.58
N SER A 32 -9.34 8.39 -9.91
CA SER A 32 -9.79 7.26 -10.73
C SER A 32 -8.59 6.57 -11.37
N ILE A 33 -8.44 5.27 -11.12
CA ILE A 33 -7.39 4.45 -11.72
C ILE A 33 -8.04 3.44 -12.66
N GLN A 34 -7.58 3.42 -13.91
CA GLN A 34 -8.01 2.41 -14.87
C GLN A 34 -7.11 1.17 -14.72
N ILE A 35 -7.73 0.01 -14.55
CA ILE A 35 -7.06 -1.30 -14.54
C ILE A 35 -7.36 -2.04 -15.85
N SER A 36 -6.39 -2.81 -16.33
CA SER A 36 -6.46 -3.50 -17.64
C SER A 36 -7.19 -4.84 -17.60
N ALA A 37 -7.37 -5.43 -16.41
CA ALA A 37 -8.01 -6.71 -16.18
C ALA A 37 -8.78 -6.71 -14.86
N PRO A 38 -9.75 -7.63 -14.66
CA PRO A 38 -10.42 -7.78 -13.38
C PRO A 38 -9.46 -8.13 -12.26
N ILE A 39 -9.73 -7.60 -11.05
CA ILE A 39 -9.01 -8.02 -9.83
C ILE A 39 -9.49 -9.43 -9.48
N THR A 40 -8.57 -10.38 -9.43
CA THR A 40 -8.85 -11.78 -9.12
C THR A 40 -8.58 -12.11 -7.65
N SER A 41 -7.65 -11.40 -7.02
CA SER A 41 -7.34 -11.56 -5.61
C SER A 41 -6.77 -10.26 -5.02
N MET A 42 -7.14 -9.97 -3.78
CA MET A 42 -6.51 -8.94 -2.94
C MET A 42 -5.57 -9.55 -1.89
N ASP A 43 -5.37 -10.87 -1.94
CA ASP A 43 -4.42 -11.56 -1.09
C ASP A 43 -3.00 -11.42 -1.67
N PRO A 44 -2.07 -10.75 -0.99
CA PRO A 44 -0.71 -10.54 -1.50
C PRO A 44 0.08 -11.83 -1.73
N LEU A 45 -0.35 -12.96 -1.16
CA LEU A 45 0.34 -14.24 -1.36
C LEU A 45 0.02 -14.93 -2.69
N ILE A 46 -1.15 -14.64 -3.27
CA ILE A 46 -1.66 -15.31 -4.47
C ILE A 46 -2.06 -14.33 -5.58
N GLY A 47 -1.78 -13.07 -5.42
CA GLY A 47 -2.11 -12.00 -6.36
C GLY A 47 -0.92 -11.56 -7.21
N GLY A 48 -0.16 -12.50 -7.79
CA GLY A 48 1.10 -12.20 -8.49
C GLY A 48 0.96 -11.58 -9.88
N ASP A 49 -0.26 -11.44 -10.44
CA ASP A 49 -0.44 -10.74 -11.72
C ASP A 49 -0.33 -9.21 -11.57
N SER A 50 0.02 -8.55 -12.66
CA SER A 50 0.33 -7.10 -12.66
C SER A 50 -0.84 -6.22 -12.21
N THR A 51 -2.08 -6.63 -12.45
CA THR A 51 -3.27 -5.88 -12.05
C THR A 51 -3.48 -5.96 -10.55
N ASN A 52 -3.42 -7.16 -9.97
CA ASN A 52 -3.53 -7.36 -8.53
C ASN A 52 -2.38 -6.66 -7.79
N VAL A 53 -1.14 -6.82 -8.28
CA VAL A 53 0.04 -6.15 -7.69
C VAL A 53 -0.14 -4.63 -7.69
N ALA A 54 -0.63 -4.04 -8.80
CA ALA A 54 -0.85 -2.60 -8.87
C ALA A 54 -1.86 -2.12 -7.82
N VAL A 55 -2.96 -2.86 -7.59
CA VAL A 55 -3.96 -2.49 -6.58
C VAL A 55 -3.43 -2.72 -5.16
N ILE A 56 -2.82 -3.87 -4.91
CA ILE A 56 -2.24 -4.21 -3.60
C ILE A 56 -1.18 -3.16 -3.19
N SER A 57 -0.28 -2.79 -4.09
CA SER A 57 0.77 -1.79 -3.82
C SER A 57 0.23 -0.38 -3.53
N ASN A 58 -1.00 -0.07 -3.94
CA ASN A 58 -1.65 1.20 -3.65
C ASN A 58 -2.56 1.17 -2.42
N THR A 59 -2.85 -0.02 -1.88
CA THR A 59 -3.76 -0.20 -0.74
C THR A 59 -3.08 -0.75 0.51
N MET A 60 -1.89 -1.33 0.36
CA MET A 60 -1.11 -1.92 1.45
C MET A 60 0.25 -1.25 1.54
N GLU A 61 0.79 -1.17 2.75
CA GLU A 61 2.11 -0.64 3.04
C GLU A 61 2.94 -1.70 3.76
N GLY A 62 4.18 -1.89 3.33
CA GLY A 62 5.13 -2.80 3.97
C GLY A 62 6.04 -2.08 4.98
N LEU A 63 7.02 -2.78 5.54
CA LEU A 63 8.08 -2.17 6.36
C LEU A 63 8.81 -1.09 5.56
N PHE A 64 9.05 -1.33 4.28
CA PHE A 64 9.66 -0.40 3.34
C PHE A 64 8.77 -0.21 2.12
N VAL A 65 8.94 0.91 1.46
CA VAL A 65 8.29 1.25 0.19
C VAL A 65 9.35 1.67 -0.83
N VAL A 66 9.02 1.54 -2.11
CA VAL A 66 9.87 2.01 -3.19
C VAL A 66 9.28 3.32 -3.71
N ASP A 67 10.09 4.36 -3.78
CA ASP A 67 9.66 5.66 -4.30
C ASP A 67 9.67 5.72 -5.85
N ALA A 68 9.30 6.88 -6.39
CA ALA A 68 9.23 7.08 -7.83
C ALA A 68 10.59 7.01 -8.55
N ASP A 69 11.67 7.17 -7.81
CA ASP A 69 13.05 7.10 -8.31
C ASP A 69 13.66 5.70 -8.12
N GLY A 70 12.85 4.73 -7.65
CA GLY A 70 13.26 3.35 -7.39
C GLY A 70 14.08 3.17 -6.11
N GLN A 71 14.08 4.16 -5.21
CA GLN A 71 14.82 4.08 -3.96
C GLN A 71 13.96 3.50 -2.85
N ILE A 72 14.58 2.70 -1.98
CA ILE A 72 13.93 2.15 -0.80
C ILE A 72 13.79 3.26 0.25
N GLN A 73 12.57 3.46 0.72
CA GLN A 73 12.21 4.40 1.78
C GLN A 73 11.54 3.66 2.93
N ASN A 74 11.55 4.25 4.11
CA ASN A 74 10.80 3.74 5.24
C ASN A 74 9.29 3.82 4.96
N GLY A 75 8.60 2.71 5.21
CA GLY A 75 7.15 2.59 5.18
C GLY A 75 6.58 2.54 6.60
N LEU A 76 6.09 1.37 7.02
CA LEU A 76 5.66 1.13 8.41
C LEU A 76 6.83 1.06 9.40
N CYS A 77 8.06 0.90 8.92
CA CYS A 77 9.27 0.89 9.72
C CYS A 77 9.83 2.31 9.89
N ASP A 78 9.99 2.79 11.12
CA ASP A 78 10.66 4.06 11.42
C ASP A 78 12.18 3.95 11.34
N SER A 79 12.71 2.85 11.87
CA SER A 79 14.14 2.57 11.90
C SER A 79 14.38 1.07 11.96
N TYR A 80 15.58 0.66 11.59
CA TYR A 80 16.00 -0.72 11.75
C TYR A 80 17.48 -0.80 12.13
N GLU A 81 17.83 -1.89 12.79
CA GLU A 81 19.19 -2.21 13.17
C GLU A 81 19.60 -3.55 12.56
N VAL A 82 20.86 -3.66 12.22
CA VAL A 82 21.45 -4.90 11.67
C VAL A 82 22.62 -5.29 12.56
N SER A 83 22.65 -6.55 12.99
CA SER A 83 23.78 -7.07 13.77
C SER A 83 25.08 -7.10 12.93
N ASP A 84 26.24 -7.11 13.61
CA ASP A 84 27.56 -7.09 12.97
C ASP A 84 27.77 -8.28 12.00
N ASP A 85 27.17 -9.42 12.29
CA ASP A 85 27.21 -10.63 11.44
C ASP A 85 26.17 -10.62 10.30
N GLN A 86 25.37 -9.54 10.20
CA GLN A 86 24.32 -9.32 9.20
C GLN A 86 23.23 -10.41 9.17
N LYS A 87 23.00 -11.10 10.29
CA LYS A 87 22.00 -12.16 10.38
C LYS A 87 20.75 -11.76 11.15
N THR A 88 20.85 -10.78 12.03
CA THR A 88 19.70 -10.30 12.80
C THR A 88 19.33 -8.89 12.36
N TYR A 89 18.06 -8.73 12.02
CA TYR A 89 17.46 -7.44 11.64
C TYR A 89 16.36 -7.12 12.65
N THR A 90 16.49 -5.99 13.33
CA THR A 90 15.48 -5.51 14.28
C THR A 90 14.78 -4.31 13.66
N PHE A 91 13.47 -4.40 13.50
CA PHE A 91 12.64 -3.33 12.89
C PHE A 91 11.80 -2.67 13.97
N HIS A 92 11.74 -1.34 13.95
CA HIS A 92 10.87 -0.55 14.82
C HIS A 92 9.67 -0.05 14.00
N ILE A 93 8.47 -0.55 14.32
CA ILE A 93 7.23 -0.14 13.66
C ILE A 93 6.81 1.21 14.21
N ARG A 94 6.43 2.15 13.34
CA ARG A 94 6.00 3.49 13.75
C ARG A 94 4.75 3.41 14.64
N ASP A 95 4.71 4.22 15.70
CA ASP A 95 3.66 4.20 16.72
C ASP A 95 2.24 4.49 16.16
N ASN A 96 2.16 5.22 15.05
CA ASN A 96 0.91 5.58 14.40
C ASN A 96 0.47 4.60 13.28
N ALA A 97 1.15 3.46 13.13
CA ALA A 97 0.79 2.43 12.16
C ALA A 97 -0.57 1.83 12.49
N LYS A 98 -1.52 1.91 11.55
CA LYS A 98 -2.89 1.43 11.72
C LYS A 98 -3.42 0.75 10.47
N TRP A 99 -4.25 -0.23 10.69
CA TRP A 99 -5.12 -0.79 9.67
C TRP A 99 -6.22 0.22 9.28
N SER A 100 -6.90 -0.04 8.16
CA SER A 100 -7.99 0.81 7.66
C SER A 100 -9.19 0.94 8.62
N ASP A 101 -9.37 -0.03 9.53
CA ASP A 101 -10.38 -0.01 10.57
C ASP A 101 -9.94 0.75 11.84
N GLY A 102 -8.71 1.27 11.85
CA GLY A 102 -8.14 2.03 12.96
C GLY A 102 -7.41 1.19 14.01
N THR A 103 -7.39 -0.14 13.90
CA THR A 103 -6.62 -1.00 14.80
C THR A 103 -5.11 -0.82 14.58
N PRO A 104 -4.26 -0.92 15.63
CA PRO A 104 -2.82 -0.81 15.48
C PRO A 104 -2.24 -1.94 14.63
N VAL A 105 -1.27 -1.63 13.78
CA VAL A 105 -0.40 -2.64 13.17
C VAL A 105 0.71 -3.00 14.15
N THR A 106 0.94 -4.29 14.31
CA THR A 106 1.87 -4.83 15.32
C THR A 106 2.89 -5.79 14.72
N ALA A 107 3.94 -6.13 15.47
CA ALA A 107 4.92 -7.13 15.06
C ALA A 107 4.28 -8.51 14.80
N GLN A 108 3.21 -8.86 15.51
CA GLN A 108 2.47 -10.10 15.32
C GLN A 108 1.82 -10.19 13.93
N ASP A 109 1.41 -9.06 13.33
CA ASP A 109 0.85 -9.04 11.98
C ASP A 109 1.92 -9.43 10.95
N PHE A 110 3.15 -8.95 11.11
CA PHE A 110 4.28 -9.32 10.27
C PHE A 110 4.69 -10.78 10.48
N GLU A 111 4.79 -11.22 11.73
CA GLU A 111 5.08 -12.62 12.07
C GLU A 111 4.06 -13.57 11.41
N TYR A 112 2.78 -13.26 11.55
CA TYR A 112 1.71 -14.03 10.90
C TYR A 112 1.86 -14.06 9.38
N ALA A 113 2.07 -12.90 8.76
CA ALA A 113 2.21 -12.79 7.32
C ALA A 113 3.40 -13.60 6.77
N TRP A 114 4.54 -13.54 7.45
CA TRP A 114 5.73 -14.29 7.04
C TRP A 114 5.58 -15.79 7.24
N LYS A 115 5.06 -16.23 8.39
CA LYS A 115 4.75 -17.65 8.62
C LYS A 115 3.75 -18.19 7.60
N ARG A 116 2.72 -17.42 7.30
CA ARG A 116 1.74 -17.77 6.28
C ARG A 116 2.40 -17.88 4.89
N ASN A 117 3.25 -16.94 4.51
CA ASN A 117 3.97 -16.98 3.24
C ASN A 117 4.89 -18.21 3.15
N ALA A 118 5.63 -18.55 4.20
CA ALA A 118 6.50 -19.72 4.24
C ALA A 118 5.73 -21.04 4.13
N THR A 119 4.51 -21.10 4.67
CA THR A 119 3.70 -22.33 4.71
C THR A 119 2.77 -22.51 3.50
N ALA A 120 2.27 -21.41 2.95
CA ALA A 120 1.24 -21.45 1.88
C ALA A 120 1.81 -21.79 0.50
N GLN A 121 3.14 -21.79 0.31
CA GLN A 121 3.80 -21.98 -0.99
C GLN A 121 3.22 -21.07 -2.10
N GLY A 122 2.84 -19.85 -1.69
CA GLY A 122 2.33 -18.83 -2.62
C GLY A 122 3.42 -18.27 -3.54
N ASP A 123 3.03 -17.36 -4.42
CA ASP A 123 3.90 -16.77 -5.46
C ASP A 123 5.19 -16.12 -4.89
N TYR A 124 5.14 -15.67 -3.65
CA TYR A 124 6.26 -14.99 -2.98
C TYR A 124 6.98 -15.84 -1.92
N SER A 125 6.64 -17.12 -1.78
CA SER A 125 7.26 -18.01 -0.77
C SER A 125 8.77 -18.12 -0.92
N THR A 126 9.30 -18.01 -2.14
CA THR A 126 10.74 -18.06 -2.43
C THR A 126 11.55 -16.96 -1.74
N PHE A 127 10.93 -15.82 -1.44
CA PHE A 127 11.60 -14.70 -0.77
C PHE A 127 11.78 -14.93 0.74
N THR A 128 11.05 -15.85 1.33
CA THR A 128 11.14 -16.14 2.77
C THR A 128 12.07 -17.29 3.13
N TYR A 129 12.61 -18.04 2.14
CA TYR A 129 13.50 -19.18 2.41
C TYR A 129 14.82 -18.83 3.12
N GLN A 130 15.22 -17.56 3.09
CA GLN A 130 16.44 -17.09 3.74
C GLN A 130 16.20 -16.60 5.16
N ILE A 131 14.94 -16.55 5.61
CA ILE A 131 14.57 -16.09 6.95
C ILE A 131 14.42 -17.32 7.83
N GLU A 132 15.28 -17.44 8.84
CA GLU A 132 15.12 -18.42 9.90
C GLU A 132 14.06 -17.89 10.88
N MET A 133 12.92 -18.57 10.94
CA MET A 133 11.87 -18.24 11.90
C MET A 133 12.09 -19.06 13.16
N ALA A 134 12.40 -18.35 14.26
CA ALA A 134 12.54 -18.93 15.58
C ALA A 134 11.20 -19.44 16.14
#